data_42c790936f169e876e8f82f3200e67bc
#
_entry.id   42c790936f169e876e8f82f3200e67bc
#
_cell.length_a   1.000
_cell.length_b   1.000
_cell.length_c   1.000
_cell.angle_alpha   90.00
_cell.angle_beta   90.00
_cell.angle_gamma   90.00
#
_symmetry.space_group_name_H-M   'P 1'
#
loop_
_entity.id
_entity.type
_entity.pdbx_description
1 polymer ?
#
loop_
_entity_poly.entity_id
_entity_poly.type
_entity_poly.pdbx_seq_one_letter_code
_entity_poly.pdbx_strand_id
1 'polypeptide(L)'
;MSIRDRLRAIKKKSKLINKELKVLGVTILTSLNNKSIKEIGHTRSVEQLVLKQAGLIKKSGCDGIVCSAQEAKMVRKKYKNLFIVTPGIRLPGDNANDQSRVMTPNDAFKNKVSGIVMGRSLIKGNIKNNIQRLIDHLKK
;
A
#
# COMPACT_ATOMS: atom_id res chain seq x y z
N MET A 1 -10.61 7.18 -22.85
CA MET A 1 -9.30 7.46 -22.20
C MET A 1 -8.98 6.34 -21.21
N SER A 2 -7.86 5.66 -21.38
CA SER A 2 -7.47 4.53 -20.52
C SER A 2 -7.06 4.98 -19.11
N ILE A 3 -7.06 4.04 -18.13
CA ILE A 3 -6.56 4.32 -16.77
C ILE A 3 -5.12 4.85 -16.82
N ARG A 4 -4.29 4.29 -17.68
CA ARG A 4 -2.90 4.73 -17.88
C ARG A 4 -2.81 6.19 -18.34
N ASP A 5 -3.67 6.61 -19.25
CA ASP A 5 -3.65 7.99 -19.76
C ASP A 5 -4.13 8.99 -18.71
N ARG A 6 -5.12 8.60 -17.89
CA ARG A 6 -5.55 9.40 -16.72
C ARG A 6 -4.43 9.57 -15.72
N LEU A 7 -3.72 8.51 -15.36
CA LEU A 7 -2.59 8.58 -14.44
C LEU A 7 -1.46 9.46 -14.98
N ARG A 8 -1.15 9.38 -16.29
CA ARG A 8 -0.18 10.27 -16.95
C ARG A 8 -0.60 11.73 -16.88
N ALA A 9 -1.86 12.02 -17.16
CA ALA A 9 -2.40 13.38 -17.11
C ALA A 9 -2.31 13.96 -15.69
N ILE A 10 -2.71 13.19 -14.67
CA ILE A 10 -2.61 13.59 -13.27
C ILE A 10 -1.14 13.87 -12.91
N LYS A 11 -0.22 12.96 -13.26
CA LYS A 11 1.21 13.14 -12.95
C LYS A 11 1.81 14.35 -13.65
N LYS A 12 1.46 14.58 -14.92
CA LYS A 12 1.89 15.77 -15.65
C LYS A 12 1.39 17.04 -14.98
N LYS A 13 0.10 17.09 -14.62
CA LYS A 13 -0.51 18.25 -13.98
C LYS A 13 0.08 18.52 -12.58
N SER A 14 0.28 17.47 -11.77
CA SER A 14 0.86 17.61 -10.43
C SER A 14 2.24 18.23 -10.44
N LYS A 15 3.10 17.86 -11.41
CA LYS A 15 4.44 18.43 -11.57
C LYS A 15 4.44 19.92 -11.92
N LEU A 16 3.39 20.39 -12.62
CA LEU A 16 3.25 21.84 -12.94
C LEU A 16 2.89 22.65 -11.70
N ILE A 17 2.12 22.05 -10.77
CA ILE A 17 1.62 22.76 -9.58
C ILE A 17 2.65 22.64 -8.44
N ASN A 18 3.14 21.42 -8.18
CA ASN A 18 4.10 21.13 -7.13
C ASN A 18 4.99 19.96 -7.54
N LYS A 19 6.29 20.22 -7.75
CA LYS A 19 7.27 19.21 -8.16
C LYS A 19 7.51 18.14 -7.09
N GLU A 20 7.35 18.48 -5.81
CA GLU A 20 7.54 17.58 -4.67
C GLU A 20 6.35 16.63 -4.44
N LEU A 21 5.19 16.91 -5.06
CA LEU A 21 4.00 16.08 -4.90
C LEU A 21 4.20 14.70 -5.53
N LYS A 22 4.08 13.67 -4.69
CA LYS A 22 4.12 12.28 -5.14
C LYS A 22 2.71 11.78 -5.49
N VAL A 23 2.57 11.24 -6.69
CA VAL A 23 1.33 10.59 -7.16
C VAL A 23 1.47 9.09 -7.00
N LEU A 24 0.59 8.49 -6.20
CA LEU A 24 0.55 7.06 -5.94
C LEU A 24 -0.68 6.43 -6.59
N GLY A 25 -0.48 5.31 -7.29
CA GLY A 25 -1.59 4.52 -7.81
C GLY A 25 -2.00 3.46 -6.79
N VAL A 26 -3.31 3.36 -6.52
CA VAL A 26 -3.84 2.30 -5.66
C VAL A 26 -3.96 1.01 -6.46
N THR A 27 -3.52 -0.10 -5.88
CA THR A 27 -3.66 -1.45 -6.44
C THR A 27 -4.87 -2.17 -5.84
N ILE A 28 -4.75 -3.46 -5.52
CA ILE A 28 -5.83 -4.23 -4.90
C ILE A 28 -5.98 -3.82 -3.44
N LEU A 29 -7.22 -3.52 -3.02
CA LEU A 29 -7.53 -3.14 -1.63
C LEU A 29 -7.20 -4.27 -0.65
N THR A 30 -6.71 -3.92 0.54
CA THR A 30 -6.31 -4.88 1.58
C THR A 30 -7.47 -5.66 2.21
N SER A 31 -8.71 -5.23 1.99
CA SER A 31 -9.94 -5.95 2.34
C SER A 31 -10.24 -7.13 1.41
N LEU A 32 -9.67 -7.14 0.19
CA LEU A 32 -9.87 -8.21 -0.79
C LEU A 32 -8.80 -9.30 -0.66
N ASN A 33 -9.18 -10.54 -0.89
CA ASN A 33 -8.31 -11.71 -0.93
C ASN A 33 -8.54 -12.50 -2.23
N ASN A 34 -7.80 -13.61 -2.42
CA ASN A 34 -7.92 -14.41 -3.63
C ASN A 34 -9.32 -14.99 -3.85
N LYS A 35 -10.08 -15.30 -2.79
CA LYS A 35 -11.45 -15.75 -2.90
C LYS A 35 -12.35 -14.65 -3.46
N SER A 36 -12.32 -13.46 -2.86
CA SER A 36 -13.11 -12.30 -3.31
C SER A 36 -12.80 -11.91 -4.76
N ILE A 37 -11.51 -11.96 -5.15
CA ILE A 37 -11.10 -11.66 -6.53
C ILE A 37 -11.67 -12.67 -7.53
N LYS A 38 -11.73 -13.95 -7.18
CA LYS A 38 -12.34 -14.99 -8.02
C LYS A 38 -13.86 -14.82 -8.14
N GLU A 39 -14.53 -14.50 -7.02
CA GLU A 39 -15.98 -14.27 -7.00
C GLU A 39 -16.42 -13.13 -7.93
N ILE A 40 -15.59 -12.12 -8.13
CA ILE A 40 -15.85 -11.02 -9.08
C ILE A 40 -15.31 -11.28 -10.49
N GLY A 41 -14.96 -12.53 -10.80
CA GLY A 41 -14.62 -12.98 -12.16
C GLY A 41 -13.16 -12.88 -12.57
N HIS A 42 -12.24 -12.55 -11.66
CA HIS A 42 -10.81 -12.55 -11.98
C HIS A 42 -10.20 -13.97 -11.89
N THR A 43 -9.46 -14.34 -12.92
CA THR A 43 -8.71 -15.61 -12.98
C THR A 43 -7.32 -15.53 -12.37
N ARG A 44 -6.79 -14.31 -12.19
CA ARG A 44 -5.45 -14.05 -11.62
C ARG A 44 -5.52 -13.95 -10.10
N SER A 45 -4.41 -14.30 -9.43
CA SER A 45 -4.27 -14.06 -8.00
C SER A 45 -4.09 -12.56 -7.69
N VAL A 46 -4.30 -12.20 -6.41
CA VAL A 46 -4.06 -10.84 -5.91
C VAL A 46 -2.65 -10.38 -6.25
N GLU A 47 -1.64 -11.22 -6.03
CA GLU A 47 -0.23 -10.93 -6.28
C GLU A 47 0.03 -10.62 -7.76
N GLN A 48 -0.53 -11.41 -8.66
CA GLN A 48 -0.41 -11.20 -10.11
C GLN A 48 -1.06 -9.90 -10.55
N LEU A 49 -2.23 -9.58 -9.98
CA LEU A 49 -2.95 -8.33 -10.27
C LEU A 49 -2.17 -7.12 -9.74
N VAL A 50 -1.65 -7.19 -8.51
CA VAL A 50 -0.83 -6.13 -7.92
C VAL A 50 0.41 -5.87 -8.77
N LEU A 51 1.14 -6.90 -9.20
CA LEU A 51 2.30 -6.73 -10.08
C LEU A 51 1.95 -6.11 -11.43
N LYS A 52 0.84 -6.53 -12.04
CA LYS A 52 0.35 -5.95 -13.31
C LYS A 52 0.00 -4.47 -13.14
N GLN A 53 -0.75 -4.14 -12.09
CA GLN A 53 -1.15 -2.76 -11.79
C GLN A 53 0.06 -1.88 -11.44
N ALA A 54 1.01 -2.38 -10.63
CA ALA A 54 2.26 -1.68 -10.33
C ALA A 54 3.06 -1.36 -11.61
N GLY A 55 3.10 -2.28 -12.56
CA GLY A 55 3.71 -2.05 -13.87
C GLY A 55 3.03 -0.95 -14.69
N LEU A 56 1.70 -0.93 -14.70
CA LEU A 56 0.92 0.12 -15.37
C LEU A 56 1.14 1.49 -14.72
N ILE A 57 1.11 1.56 -13.39
CA ILE A 57 1.34 2.77 -12.61
C ILE A 57 2.74 3.32 -12.88
N LYS A 58 3.77 2.48 -12.83
CA LYS A 58 5.14 2.87 -13.15
C LYS A 58 5.27 3.39 -14.58
N LYS A 59 4.69 2.69 -15.57
CA LYS A 59 4.69 3.12 -16.98
C LYS A 59 3.93 4.44 -17.21
N SER A 60 3.06 4.82 -16.29
CA SER A 60 2.36 6.11 -16.32
C SER A 60 3.18 7.27 -15.74
N GLY A 61 4.38 7.00 -15.21
CA GLY A 61 5.27 7.98 -14.61
C GLY A 61 4.89 8.38 -13.18
N CYS A 62 3.96 7.67 -12.54
CA CYS A 62 3.63 7.87 -11.13
C CYS A 62 4.81 7.47 -10.23
N ASP A 63 4.89 8.07 -9.05
CA ASP A 63 6.02 7.92 -8.13
C ASP A 63 5.97 6.61 -7.35
N GLY A 64 4.79 6.07 -7.14
CA GLY A 64 4.64 4.86 -6.32
C GLY A 64 3.26 4.24 -6.38
N ILE A 65 3.07 3.29 -5.48
CA ILE A 65 1.83 2.52 -5.35
C ILE A 65 1.36 2.44 -3.89
N VAL A 66 0.09 2.13 -3.75
CA VAL A 66 -0.49 1.64 -2.50
C VAL A 66 -0.81 0.16 -2.69
N CYS A 67 -0.22 -0.71 -1.87
CA CYS A 67 -0.49 -2.16 -1.84
C CYS A 67 -0.36 -2.70 -0.42
N SER A 68 -0.81 -3.93 -0.18
CA SER A 68 -0.58 -4.59 1.12
C SER A 68 0.92 -4.86 1.34
N ALA A 69 1.34 -4.87 2.61
CA ALA A 69 2.71 -5.23 2.98
C ALA A 69 3.08 -6.66 2.57
N GLN A 70 2.10 -7.54 2.39
CA GLN A 70 2.33 -8.92 1.91
C GLN A 70 2.91 -8.93 0.50
N GLU A 71 2.43 -8.06 -0.40
CA GLU A 71 2.92 -7.97 -1.78
C GLU A 71 4.14 -7.04 -1.93
N ALA A 72 4.44 -6.21 -0.93
CA ALA A 72 5.48 -5.18 -1.03
C ALA A 72 6.86 -5.75 -1.37
N LYS A 73 7.25 -6.88 -0.78
CA LYS A 73 8.54 -7.55 -1.06
C LYS A 73 8.66 -7.96 -2.52
N MET A 74 7.60 -8.52 -3.09
CA MET A 74 7.54 -8.95 -4.49
C MET A 74 7.57 -7.74 -5.44
N VAL A 75 6.82 -6.68 -5.12
CA VAL A 75 6.81 -5.44 -5.89
C VAL A 75 8.20 -4.79 -5.85
N ARG A 76 8.83 -4.71 -4.67
CA ARG A 76 10.18 -4.14 -4.49
C ARG A 76 11.22 -4.90 -5.30
N LYS A 77 11.14 -6.24 -5.34
CA LYS A 77 12.06 -7.07 -6.15
C LYS A 77 11.99 -6.69 -7.64
N LYS A 78 10.78 -6.46 -8.17
CA LYS A 78 10.57 -6.15 -9.59
C LYS A 78 10.74 -4.66 -9.91
N TYR A 79 10.40 -3.77 -8.98
CA TYR A 79 10.39 -2.31 -9.18
C TYR A 79 11.14 -1.62 -8.03
N LYS A 80 12.48 -1.64 -8.09
CA LYS A 80 13.38 -1.21 -7.01
C LYS A 80 13.11 0.22 -6.50
N ASN A 81 12.76 1.16 -7.39
CA ASN A 81 12.63 2.59 -7.06
C ASN A 81 11.18 3.07 -6.88
N LEU A 82 10.19 2.15 -6.85
CA LEU A 82 8.80 2.55 -6.64
C LEU A 82 8.58 2.91 -5.17
N PHE A 83 7.93 4.05 -4.91
CA PHE A 83 7.53 4.41 -3.55
C PHE A 83 6.34 3.53 -3.14
N ILE A 84 6.48 2.70 -2.12
CA ILE A 84 5.47 1.74 -1.69
C ILE A 84 4.88 2.20 -0.37
N VAL A 85 3.59 2.53 -0.37
CA VAL A 85 2.82 2.87 0.83
C VAL A 85 1.85 1.75 1.13
N THR A 86 1.78 1.35 2.39
CA THR A 86 1.04 0.17 2.80
C THR A 86 0.03 0.49 3.89
N PRO A 87 -1.28 0.35 3.61
CA PRO A 87 -2.33 0.30 4.62
C PRO A 87 -2.47 -1.11 5.21
N GLY A 88 -3.45 -1.28 6.12
CA GLY A 88 -3.69 -2.57 6.77
C GLY A 88 -2.66 -2.90 7.85
N ILE A 89 -2.04 -1.89 8.43
CA ILE A 89 -1.05 -2.06 9.49
C ILE A 89 -1.74 -2.00 10.84
N ARG A 90 -1.38 -2.96 11.71
CA ARG A 90 -1.90 -3.10 13.07
C ARG A 90 -0.76 -3.30 14.06
N LEU A 91 -0.89 -2.72 15.24
CA LEU A 91 -0.02 -3.07 16.36
C LEU A 91 -0.32 -4.49 16.85
N PRO A 92 0.67 -5.18 17.41
CA PRO A 92 0.44 -6.49 18.04
C PRO A 92 -0.71 -6.43 19.04
N GLY A 93 -1.62 -7.42 18.98
CA GLY A 93 -2.82 -7.51 19.82
C GLY A 93 -4.05 -6.73 19.33
N ASP A 94 -3.93 -5.89 18.31
CA ASP A 94 -5.06 -5.16 17.75
C ASP A 94 -5.87 -6.03 16.76
N ASN A 95 -7.19 -5.82 16.72
CA ASN A 95 -8.08 -6.52 15.80
C ASN A 95 -7.83 -6.14 14.32
N ALA A 96 -7.86 -7.15 13.45
CA ALA A 96 -7.79 -6.96 12.00
C ALA A 96 -9.05 -6.25 11.45
N ASN A 97 -10.22 -6.46 12.08
CA ASN A 97 -11.55 -6.01 11.64
C ASN A 97 -11.86 -6.50 10.20
N ASP A 98 -12.21 -5.56 9.30
CA ASP A 98 -12.51 -5.79 7.88
C ASP A 98 -11.27 -6.06 7.00
N GLN A 99 -10.07 -5.98 7.56
CA GLN A 99 -8.84 -6.18 6.77
C GLN A 99 -8.46 -7.65 6.70
N SER A 100 -8.50 -8.24 5.51
CA SER A 100 -8.10 -9.63 5.27
C SER A 100 -6.58 -9.81 5.27
N ARG A 101 -5.81 -8.73 5.05
CA ARG A 101 -4.36 -8.76 4.86
C ARG A 101 -3.70 -7.70 5.73
N VAL A 102 -3.48 -8.06 7.00
CA VAL A 102 -2.83 -7.18 7.99
C VAL A 102 -1.39 -7.60 8.25
N MET A 103 -0.58 -6.65 8.70
CA MET A 103 0.81 -6.87 9.09
C MET A 103 1.21 -5.88 10.19
N THR A 104 2.22 -6.22 10.99
CA THR A 104 2.78 -5.29 11.98
C THR A 104 3.66 -4.24 11.30
N PRO A 105 3.91 -3.08 11.93
CA PRO A 105 4.82 -2.07 11.38
C PRO A 105 6.21 -2.63 11.05
N ASN A 106 6.82 -3.39 11.97
CA ASN A 106 8.16 -3.95 11.76
C ASN A 106 8.19 -4.92 10.57
N ASP A 107 7.20 -5.80 10.45
CA ASP A 107 7.16 -6.75 9.35
C ASP A 107 6.91 -6.06 8.00
N ALA A 108 6.12 -4.99 8.00
CA ALA A 108 5.95 -4.17 6.81
C ALA A 108 7.29 -3.57 6.34
N PHE A 109 8.07 -2.98 7.24
CA PHE A 109 9.40 -2.44 6.90
C PHE A 109 10.41 -3.53 6.52
N LYS A 110 10.36 -4.72 7.13
CA LYS A 110 11.15 -5.90 6.66
C LYS A 110 10.79 -6.26 5.22
N ASN A 111 9.55 -6.06 4.80
CA ASN A 111 9.10 -6.25 3.42
C ASN A 111 9.44 -5.08 2.48
N LYS A 112 10.28 -4.14 2.95
CA LYS A 112 10.84 -3.03 2.15
C LYS A 112 9.79 -2.03 1.65
N VAL A 113 8.75 -1.77 2.44
CA VAL A 113 7.83 -0.63 2.19
C VAL A 113 8.57 0.69 2.42
N SER A 114 8.09 1.75 1.76
CA SER A 114 8.62 3.11 1.92
C SER A 114 7.89 3.89 3.02
N GLY A 115 6.65 3.50 3.30
CA GLY A 115 5.83 4.09 4.35
C GLY A 115 4.62 3.22 4.67
N ILE A 116 4.05 3.46 5.84
CA ILE A 116 2.87 2.75 6.33
C ILE A 116 1.73 3.73 6.58
N VAL A 117 0.49 3.25 6.44
CA VAL A 117 -0.72 3.98 6.83
C VAL A 117 -1.36 3.25 8.00
N MET A 118 -1.43 3.92 9.13
CA MET A 118 -2.05 3.40 10.35
C MET A 118 -3.24 4.29 10.75
N GLY A 119 -4.41 3.71 10.79
CA GLY A 119 -5.64 4.38 11.22
C GLY A 119 -6.04 3.89 12.61
N ARG A 120 -6.94 2.91 12.63
CA ARG A 120 -7.62 2.42 13.85
C ARG A 120 -6.70 2.07 15.03
N SER A 121 -5.55 1.47 14.78
CA SER A 121 -4.57 1.16 15.83
C SER A 121 -4.02 2.40 16.54
N LEU A 122 -4.03 3.56 15.89
CA LEU A 122 -3.55 4.81 16.50
C LEU A 122 -4.68 5.66 17.05
N ILE A 123 -5.81 5.73 16.37
CA ILE A 123 -6.88 6.69 16.71
C ILE A 123 -7.91 6.14 17.69
N LYS A 124 -8.01 4.80 17.90
CA LYS A 124 -8.98 4.20 18.81
C LYS A 124 -8.45 4.27 20.25
N GLY A 125 -9.23 4.91 21.14
CA GLY A 125 -8.86 5.08 22.53
C GLY A 125 -7.85 6.22 22.76
N ASN A 126 -6.83 6.01 23.57
CA ASN A 126 -5.84 7.02 23.90
C ASN A 126 -4.73 7.09 22.84
N ILE A 127 -4.75 8.14 22.01
CA ILE A 127 -3.84 8.33 20.89
C ILE A 127 -2.37 8.41 21.35
N LYS A 128 -2.09 9.12 22.46
CA LYS A 128 -0.74 9.27 23.00
C LYS A 128 -0.13 7.91 23.38
N ASN A 129 -0.91 7.08 24.06
CA ASN A 129 -0.47 5.73 24.43
C ASN A 129 -0.26 4.85 23.18
N ASN A 130 -1.14 4.97 22.19
CA ASN A 130 -1.02 4.21 20.94
C ASN A 130 0.23 4.61 20.14
N ILE A 131 0.55 5.90 20.09
CA ILE A 131 1.79 6.39 19.48
C ILE A 131 3.01 5.87 20.24
N GLN A 132 2.98 5.85 21.58
CA GLN A 132 4.08 5.29 22.37
C GLN A 132 4.26 3.79 22.08
N ARG A 133 3.18 3.01 22.03
CA ARG A 133 3.21 1.58 21.63
C ARG A 133 3.84 1.39 20.24
N LEU A 134 3.55 2.27 19.28
CA LEU A 134 4.15 2.21 17.96
C LEU A 134 5.66 2.49 18.02
N ILE A 135 6.07 3.53 18.74
CA ILE A 135 7.49 3.87 18.90
C ILE A 135 8.26 2.70 19.53
N ASP A 136 7.72 2.12 20.60
CA ASP A 136 8.35 1.00 21.31
C ASP A 136 8.40 -0.27 20.46
N HIS A 137 7.40 -0.47 19.60
CA HIS A 137 7.39 -1.58 18.63
C HIS A 137 8.46 -1.41 17.54
N LEU A 138 8.68 -0.18 17.07
CA LEU A 138 9.67 0.12 16.01
C LEU A 138 11.12 0.10 16.50
N LYS A 139 11.38 0.18 17.82
CA LYS A 139 12.72 0.09 18.41
C LYS A 139 13.22 -1.35 18.56
N LYS A 140 12.34 -2.34 18.42
CA LYS A 140 12.67 -3.78 18.50
C LYS A 140 13.14 -4.31 17.15
#